data_812930e72419d07f896b3e8afe441816
#
_entry.id   812930e72419d07f896b3e8afe441816
#
_cell.length_a   1.000
_cell.length_b   1.000
_cell.length_c   1.000
_cell.angle_alpha   90.00
_cell.angle_beta   90.00
_cell.angle_gamma   90.00
#
_symmetry.space_group_name_H-M   'P 1'
#
loop_
_entity.id
_entity.type
_entity.pdbx_description
1 polymer ?
#
loop_
_entity_poly.entity_id
_entity_poly.type
_entity_poly.pdbx_seq_one_letter_code
_entity_poly.pdbx_strand_id
1 'polypeptide(L)'
;MDSKDNELARQQQERRKRVSRIKTGIIMTIAIWIAISILAIVVLGIMVVKLNSRIYKLELQLNTAISSTVTGTESDDGDIASDEESSGAKTQAVVKQLESKDNVYHDGDTRKVYLTFDCIPGYNTGAILDALANCGVKATFFVTADTSGKYDDVYKRIVQDGHTIAMASYSNSYSKIYESTEAFTDDLTQISDYITNLTGIAPDIYRFPGGSMNQISNVDMVELVKILNSKHITYFDWNVNSGDTADNCSVDDIVNNVTSGIAKYDNSVVLLHDDSNRSTTAEAIEPLVESIKAQGAEILPIDNNTYKVQYIKSDTVG
;
A
#
# COMPACT_ATOMS: atom_id res chain seq x y z
N MET A 1 -41.13 -67.07 -34.59
CA MET A 1 -40.33 -65.87 -34.84
C MET A 1 -40.27 -64.89 -33.65
N ASP A 2 -41.26 -64.91 -32.79
CA ASP A 2 -41.36 -63.90 -31.63
C ASP A 2 -40.41 -64.06 -30.42
N SER A 3 -39.86 -65.25 -30.21
CA SER A 3 -39.07 -65.48 -28.99
C SER A 3 -37.65 -64.93 -29.10
N LYS A 4 -36.98 -64.95 -30.22
CA LYS A 4 -35.64 -64.40 -30.46
C LYS A 4 -35.62 -62.88 -30.48
N ASP A 5 -36.65 -62.24 -31.00
CA ASP A 5 -36.78 -60.82 -31.11
C ASP A 5 -37.00 -60.23 -29.72
N ASN A 6 -37.74 -60.88 -28.86
CA ASN A 6 -37.93 -60.46 -27.45
C ASN A 6 -36.66 -60.58 -26.57
N GLU A 7 -35.84 -61.62 -26.87
CA GLU A 7 -34.57 -61.80 -26.14
C GLU A 7 -33.53 -60.78 -26.57
N LEU A 8 -33.47 -60.42 -27.86
CA LEU A 8 -32.60 -59.34 -28.36
C LEU A 8 -32.97 -57.98 -27.83
N ALA A 9 -34.27 -57.71 -27.76
CA ALA A 9 -34.76 -56.42 -27.15
C ALA A 9 -34.41 -56.34 -25.67
N ARG A 10 -34.52 -57.41 -24.90
CA ARG A 10 -34.10 -57.47 -23.49
C ARG A 10 -32.58 -57.22 -23.32
N GLN A 11 -31.75 -57.87 -24.14
CA GLN A 11 -30.29 -57.67 -24.10
C GLN A 11 -29.90 -56.21 -24.46
N GLN A 12 -30.57 -55.63 -25.43
CA GLN A 12 -30.35 -54.22 -25.79
C GLN A 12 -30.79 -53.27 -24.66
N GLN A 13 -31.88 -53.53 -23.98
CA GLN A 13 -32.36 -52.73 -22.86
C GLN A 13 -31.41 -52.84 -21.66
N GLU A 14 -30.89 -54.01 -21.35
CA GLU A 14 -29.89 -54.21 -20.29
C GLU A 14 -28.57 -53.52 -20.60
N ARG A 15 -28.09 -53.56 -21.83
CA ARG A 15 -26.91 -52.80 -22.29
C ARG A 15 -27.10 -51.31 -22.13
N ARG A 16 -28.26 -50.76 -22.51
CA ARG A 16 -28.59 -49.35 -22.35
C ARG A 16 -28.60 -48.95 -20.87
N LYS A 17 -29.16 -49.77 -19.99
CA LYS A 17 -29.17 -49.54 -18.53
C LYS A 17 -27.76 -49.59 -17.93
N ARG A 18 -26.90 -50.52 -18.38
CA ARG A 18 -25.48 -50.54 -17.95
C ARG A 18 -24.70 -49.34 -18.40
N VAL A 19 -24.82 -48.94 -19.65
CA VAL A 19 -24.13 -47.77 -20.21
C VAL A 19 -24.61 -46.48 -19.53
N SER A 20 -25.90 -46.37 -19.24
CA SER A 20 -26.46 -45.24 -18.50
C SER A 20 -25.88 -45.15 -17.07
N ARG A 21 -25.83 -46.28 -16.33
CA ARG A 21 -25.24 -46.28 -14.97
C ARG A 21 -23.77 -45.92 -14.96
N ILE A 22 -22.99 -46.40 -15.95
CA ILE A 22 -21.57 -46.04 -16.07
C ILE A 22 -21.41 -44.56 -16.42
N LYS A 23 -22.20 -44.01 -17.33
CA LYS A 23 -22.17 -42.56 -17.64
C LYS A 23 -22.51 -41.71 -16.42
N THR A 24 -23.57 -42.06 -15.68
CA THR A 24 -23.93 -41.34 -14.47
C THR A 24 -22.83 -41.43 -13.39
N GLY A 25 -22.20 -42.61 -13.23
CA GLY A 25 -21.06 -42.77 -12.32
C GLY A 25 -19.89 -41.88 -12.68
N ILE A 26 -19.51 -41.85 -13.98
CA ILE A 26 -18.41 -40.97 -14.42
C ILE A 26 -18.74 -39.47 -14.20
N ILE A 27 -19.95 -39.05 -14.54
CA ILE A 27 -20.37 -37.66 -14.34
C ILE A 27 -20.32 -37.28 -12.84
N MET A 28 -20.81 -38.16 -11.98
CA MET A 28 -20.77 -37.94 -10.53
C MET A 28 -19.33 -37.85 -9.99
N THR A 29 -18.43 -38.72 -10.45
CA THR A 29 -17.02 -38.64 -10.02
C THR A 29 -16.35 -37.35 -10.48
N ILE A 30 -16.59 -36.92 -11.71
CA ILE A 30 -16.07 -35.63 -12.22
C ILE A 30 -16.62 -34.47 -11.43
N ALA A 31 -17.93 -34.47 -11.15
CA ALA A 31 -18.56 -33.41 -10.36
C ALA A 31 -17.99 -33.32 -8.94
N ILE A 32 -17.70 -34.45 -8.29
CA ILE A 32 -17.08 -34.51 -6.97
C ILE A 32 -15.65 -33.94 -7.02
N TRP A 33 -14.86 -34.32 -8.04
CA TRP A 33 -13.51 -33.77 -8.21
C TRP A 33 -13.49 -32.25 -8.44
N ILE A 34 -14.43 -31.75 -9.25
CA ILE A 34 -14.58 -30.29 -9.46
C ILE A 34 -14.94 -29.60 -8.14
N ALA A 35 -15.87 -30.14 -7.37
CA ALA A 35 -16.27 -29.56 -6.09
C ALA A 35 -15.10 -29.52 -5.07
N ILE A 36 -14.30 -30.60 -5.00
CA ILE A 36 -13.10 -30.66 -4.16
C ILE A 36 -12.06 -29.63 -4.60
N SER A 37 -11.85 -29.48 -5.92
CA SER A 37 -10.90 -28.50 -6.47
C SER A 37 -11.32 -27.06 -6.14
N ILE A 38 -12.59 -26.74 -6.28
CA ILE A 38 -13.14 -25.42 -5.93
C ILE A 38 -12.94 -25.16 -4.44
N LEU A 39 -13.26 -26.13 -3.58
CA LEU A 39 -13.07 -26.01 -2.14
C LEU A 39 -11.60 -25.76 -1.77
N ALA A 40 -10.69 -26.50 -2.41
CA ALA A 40 -9.24 -26.32 -2.20
C ALA A 40 -8.75 -24.93 -2.61
N ILE A 41 -9.23 -24.36 -3.72
CA ILE A 41 -8.91 -23.02 -4.18
C ILE A 41 -9.43 -21.97 -3.17
N VAL A 42 -10.65 -22.13 -2.67
CA VAL A 42 -11.24 -21.23 -1.66
C VAL A 42 -10.42 -21.26 -0.35
N VAL A 43 -10.07 -22.46 0.12
CA VAL A 43 -9.25 -22.62 1.33
C VAL A 43 -7.87 -22.01 1.15
N LEU A 44 -7.25 -22.21 -0.01
CA LEU A 44 -5.95 -21.62 -0.34
C LEU A 44 -6.04 -20.07 -0.38
N GLY A 45 -7.09 -19.52 -0.98
CA GLY A 45 -7.35 -18.08 -1.02
C GLY A 45 -7.49 -17.50 0.40
N ILE A 46 -8.28 -18.14 1.27
CA ILE A 46 -8.43 -17.72 2.68
C ILE A 46 -7.09 -17.80 3.42
N MET A 47 -6.29 -18.84 3.14
CA MET A 47 -4.97 -19.01 3.78
C MET A 47 -3.98 -17.93 3.34
N VAL A 48 -3.97 -17.56 2.07
CA VAL A 48 -3.15 -16.45 1.54
C VAL A 48 -3.55 -15.11 2.16
N VAL A 49 -4.85 -14.83 2.23
CA VAL A 49 -5.35 -13.59 2.87
C VAL A 49 -4.96 -13.53 4.36
N LYS A 50 -5.12 -14.65 5.11
CA LYS A 50 -4.69 -14.72 6.51
C LYS A 50 -3.18 -14.59 6.69
N LEU A 51 -2.39 -15.13 5.76
CA LEU A 51 -0.93 -15.02 5.81
C LEU A 51 -0.49 -13.58 5.55
N ASN A 52 -1.04 -12.93 4.52
CA ASN A 52 -0.79 -11.52 4.25
C ASN A 52 -1.19 -10.63 5.45
N SER A 53 -2.36 -10.87 6.05
CA SER A 53 -2.78 -10.14 7.25
C SER A 53 -1.85 -10.35 8.44
N ARG A 54 -1.26 -11.56 8.59
CA ARG A 54 -0.28 -11.82 9.65
C ARG A 54 1.07 -11.13 9.40
N ILE A 55 1.55 -11.16 8.18
CA ILE A 55 2.77 -10.45 7.78
C ILE A 55 2.59 -8.96 8.06
N TYR A 56 1.48 -8.39 7.60
CA TYR A 56 1.14 -6.99 7.82
C TYR A 56 1.04 -6.60 9.32
N LYS A 57 0.43 -7.48 10.15
CA LYS A 57 0.38 -7.26 11.62
C LYS A 57 1.74 -7.27 12.28
N LEU A 58 2.63 -8.14 11.84
CA LEU A 58 4.01 -8.21 12.36
C LEU A 58 4.79 -6.95 11.98
N GLU A 59 4.61 -6.44 10.76
CA GLU A 59 5.19 -5.18 10.31
C GLU A 59 4.66 -3.98 11.12
N LEU A 60 3.34 -3.94 11.37
CA LEU A 60 2.73 -2.89 12.18
C LEU A 60 3.15 -2.95 13.65
N GLN A 61 3.22 -4.15 14.24
CA GLN A 61 3.69 -4.35 15.61
C GLN A 61 5.17 -3.97 15.75
N LEU A 62 5.99 -4.26 14.77
CA LEU A 62 7.38 -3.85 14.75
C LEU A 62 7.50 -2.32 14.69
N ASN A 63 6.74 -1.66 13.82
CA ASN A 63 6.71 -0.20 13.72
C ASN A 63 6.15 0.46 15.00
N THR A 64 5.13 -0.16 15.62
CA THR A 64 4.54 0.35 16.88
C THR A 64 5.48 0.11 18.08
N ALA A 65 6.18 -1.02 18.13
CA ALA A 65 7.17 -1.31 19.15
C ALA A 65 8.36 -0.35 19.05
N ILE A 66 8.80 -0.02 17.85
CA ILE A 66 9.83 1.00 17.60
C ILE A 66 9.35 2.38 18.08
N SER A 67 8.09 2.75 17.81
CA SER A 67 7.51 4.02 18.27
C SER A 67 7.29 4.08 19.78
N SER A 68 6.92 2.97 20.45
CA SER A 68 6.69 2.93 21.89
C SER A 68 7.97 2.87 22.72
N THR A 69 9.07 2.38 22.16
CA THR A 69 10.39 2.39 22.83
C THR A 69 10.98 3.81 22.87
N VAL A 70 10.49 4.71 22.03
CA VAL A 70 10.95 6.12 21.99
C VAL A 70 10.31 7.00 23.08
N THR A 71 9.16 6.59 23.66
CA THR A 71 8.42 7.42 24.64
C THR A 71 8.65 7.06 26.11
N GLY A 72 9.52 6.14 26.46
CA GLY A 72 9.74 5.73 27.82
C GLY A 72 11.18 5.41 28.13
N THR A 73 11.95 6.40 28.57
CA THR A 73 12.93 6.28 29.68
C THR A 73 13.68 7.58 29.89
N GLU A 74 13.29 8.34 30.89
CA GLU A 74 14.24 9.03 31.78
C GLU A 74 14.42 8.13 33.03
N SER A 75 15.66 7.92 33.35
CA SER A 75 16.32 7.58 34.62
C SER A 75 17.01 6.23 34.73
N ASP A 76 18.26 6.36 34.93
CA ASP A 76 19.18 5.82 35.96
C ASP A 76 20.06 4.60 35.62
N ASP A 77 21.32 4.83 35.86
CA ASP A 77 22.56 4.05 35.94
C ASP A 77 22.53 2.51 36.00
N GLY A 78 23.48 1.90 35.27
CA GLY A 78 24.02 0.57 35.59
C GLY A 78 24.70 -0.15 34.44
N ASP A 79 26.04 -0.11 34.38
CA ASP A 79 26.95 -0.91 33.52
C ASP A 79 26.52 -2.37 33.32
N ILE A 80 26.45 -2.84 32.05
CA ILE A 80 27.01 -4.13 31.60
C ILE A 80 27.16 -4.08 30.08
N ALA A 81 28.37 -4.27 29.58
CA ALA A 81 28.74 -4.37 28.17
C ALA A 81 28.37 -5.72 27.56
N SER A 82 27.74 -5.73 26.39
CA SER A 82 27.84 -6.81 25.41
C SER A 82 27.32 -6.39 24.02
N ASP A 83 27.97 -6.86 22.98
CA ASP A 83 27.98 -6.51 21.57
C ASP A 83 26.60 -6.60 20.81
N GLU A 84 25.64 -5.73 21.09
CA GLU A 84 24.42 -5.53 20.25
C GLU A 84 24.19 -4.07 19.85
N GLU A 85 25.17 -3.21 20.02
CA GLU A 85 25.05 -1.74 19.94
C GLU A 85 25.00 -1.16 18.52
N SER A 86 25.27 -1.95 17.47
CA SER A 86 25.43 -1.38 16.12
C SER A 86 24.11 -1.10 15.38
N SER A 87 23.02 -1.82 15.69
CA SER A 87 21.73 -1.67 14.98
C SER A 87 20.84 -0.61 15.64
N GLY A 88 20.77 -0.58 16.97
CA GLY A 88 19.93 0.35 17.71
C GLY A 88 20.42 1.81 17.63
N ALA A 89 21.72 2.03 17.62
CA ALA A 89 22.31 3.37 17.53
C ALA A 89 22.09 4.02 16.16
N LYS A 90 22.11 3.24 15.07
CA LYS A 90 21.78 3.74 13.73
C LYS A 90 20.31 4.14 13.63
N THR A 91 19.40 3.35 14.20
CA THR A 91 17.97 3.64 14.21
C THR A 91 17.63 4.88 15.05
N GLN A 92 18.25 5.05 16.23
CA GLN A 92 18.09 6.24 17.06
C GLN A 92 18.69 7.51 16.44
N ALA A 93 19.81 7.42 15.75
CA ALA A 93 20.42 8.55 15.05
C ALA A 93 19.53 9.05 13.91
N VAL A 94 18.85 8.13 13.22
CA VAL A 94 17.98 8.46 12.09
C VAL A 94 16.63 8.99 12.56
N VAL A 95 16.01 8.43 13.61
CA VAL A 95 14.80 9.00 14.22
C VAL A 95 15.06 10.41 14.76
N LYS A 96 16.24 10.65 15.35
CA LYS A 96 16.65 11.99 15.78
C LYS A 96 16.95 12.95 14.62
N GLN A 97 17.24 12.43 13.42
CA GLN A 97 17.40 13.21 12.20
C GLN A 97 16.06 13.55 11.53
N LEU A 98 14.98 12.78 11.83
CA LEU A 98 13.60 13.05 11.40
C LEU A 98 12.99 14.28 12.09
N GLU A 99 13.41 14.57 13.30
CA GLU A 99 13.15 15.85 13.97
C GLU A 99 14.13 16.89 13.44
N SER A 100 14.12 17.16 12.14
CA SER A 100 14.86 18.31 11.64
C SER A 100 14.24 19.54 12.28
N LYS A 101 15.05 20.31 13.01
CA LYS A 101 14.64 21.58 13.65
C LYS A 101 13.95 22.52 12.66
N ASP A 102 14.12 22.28 11.39
CA ASP A 102 13.63 23.07 10.27
C ASP A 102 12.16 22.78 9.87
N ASN A 103 11.53 21.73 10.42
CA ASN A 103 10.12 21.37 10.15
C ASN A 103 9.26 21.26 11.41
N VAL A 104 9.76 21.72 12.56
CA VAL A 104 8.96 21.84 13.78
C VAL A 104 8.08 23.07 13.65
N TYR A 105 6.77 22.91 13.95
CA TYR A 105 5.83 24.01 13.88
C TYR A 105 6.26 25.19 14.76
N HIS A 106 6.27 26.37 14.16
CA HIS A 106 6.51 27.64 14.84
C HIS A 106 5.21 28.43 14.87
N ASP A 107 4.86 28.93 16.05
CA ASP A 107 3.61 29.67 16.24
C ASP A 107 3.56 30.93 15.36
N GLY A 108 2.51 30.99 14.52
CA GLY A 108 2.31 32.06 13.54
C GLY A 108 2.56 31.69 12.11
N ASP A 109 3.17 30.50 11.82
CA ASP A 109 3.36 30.02 10.46
C ASP A 109 2.12 29.26 9.94
N THR A 110 1.89 29.34 8.64
CA THR A 110 0.83 28.54 8.00
C THR A 110 1.33 27.12 7.79
N ARG A 111 0.74 26.17 8.51
CA ARG A 111 1.03 24.75 8.34
C ARG A 111 0.58 24.25 6.95
N LYS A 112 1.41 23.43 6.31
CA LYS A 112 1.10 22.76 5.05
C LYS A 112 0.91 21.28 5.28
N VAL A 113 -0.21 20.75 4.80
CA VAL A 113 -0.58 19.36 4.94
C VAL A 113 -0.73 18.74 3.55
N TYR A 114 0.00 17.68 3.30
CA TYR A 114 -0.02 16.91 2.07
C TYR A 114 -0.69 15.56 2.38
N LEU A 115 -1.96 15.43 1.98
CA LEU A 115 -2.65 14.14 2.04
C LEU A 115 -2.09 13.25 0.95
N THR A 116 -1.52 12.11 1.33
CA THR A 116 -0.91 11.18 0.39
C THR A 116 -1.47 9.79 0.56
N PHE A 117 -1.77 9.13 -0.56
CA PHE A 117 -2.37 7.82 -0.60
C PHE A 117 -1.41 6.84 -1.24
N ASP A 118 -1.02 5.79 -0.52
CA ASP A 118 -0.40 4.60 -1.10
C ASP A 118 -1.54 3.73 -1.62
N CYS A 119 -1.63 3.57 -2.94
CA CYS A 119 -2.79 2.94 -3.54
C CYS A 119 -2.49 2.02 -4.73
N ILE A 120 -3.29 0.97 -4.85
CA ILE A 120 -3.54 0.28 -6.11
C ILE A 120 -4.89 0.81 -6.59
N PRO A 121 -4.93 1.77 -7.56
CA PRO A 121 -6.17 2.40 -7.98
C PRO A 121 -7.28 1.40 -8.26
N GLY A 122 -8.41 1.57 -7.60
CA GLY A 122 -9.48 0.61 -7.56
C GLY A 122 -10.85 1.23 -7.26
N TYR A 123 -11.74 0.41 -6.69
CA TYR A 123 -13.11 0.84 -6.39
C TYR A 123 -13.15 1.98 -5.37
N ASN A 124 -12.39 1.89 -4.29
CA ASN A 124 -12.38 2.89 -3.22
C ASN A 124 -11.68 4.18 -3.62
N THR A 125 -10.73 4.13 -4.56
CA THR A 125 -10.08 5.34 -5.11
C THR A 125 -11.11 6.30 -5.66
N GLY A 126 -12.14 5.80 -6.35
CA GLY A 126 -13.24 6.63 -6.84
C GLY A 126 -13.95 7.40 -5.73
N ALA A 127 -14.26 6.74 -4.62
CA ALA A 127 -14.91 7.36 -3.46
C ALA A 127 -14.00 8.40 -2.77
N ILE A 128 -12.68 8.13 -2.68
CA ILE A 128 -11.69 9.09 -2.17
C ILE A 128 -11.64 10.33 -3.06
N LEU A 129 -11.59 10.16 -4.38
CA LEU A 129 -11.59 11.27 -5.34
C LEU A 129 -12.87 12.11 -5.24
N ASP A 130 -14.03 11.46 -5.09
CA ASP A 130 -15.30 12.17 -4.89
C ASP A 130 -15.30 13.00 -3.60
N ALA A 131 -14.84 12.43 -2.48
CA ALA A 131 -14.75 13.13 -1.20
C ALA A 131 -13.76 14.30 -1.24
N LEU A 132 -12.59 14.13 -1.87
CA LEU A 132 -11.62 15.22 -2.08
C LEU A 132 -12.21 16.34 -2.95
N ALA A 133 -12.96 16.00 -4.01
CA ALA A 133 -13.63 16.97 -4.87
C ALA A 133 -14.72 17.74 -4.10
N ASN A 134 -15.55 17.07 -3.28
CA ASN A 134 -16.55 17.70 -2.41
C ASN A 134 -15.91 18.72 -1.45
N CYS A 135 -14.73 18.40 -0.91
CA CYS A 135 -13.98 19.29 -0.02
C CYS A 135 -13.21 20.41 -0.74
N GLY A 136 -13.10 20.35 -2.07
CA GLY A 136 -12.35 21.29 -2.89
C GLY A 136 -10.83 21.25 -2.64
N VAL A 137 -10.27 20.08 -2.26
CA VAL A 137 -8.84 19.92 -1.98
C VAL A 137 -8.18 18.96 -2.97
N LYS A 138 -6.86 19.06 -3.09
CA LYS A 138 -6.04 18.18 -3.92
C LYS A 138 -5.09 17.38 -3.05
N ALA A 139 -4.73 16.19 -3.54
CA ALA A 139 -3.90 15.21 -2.82
C ALA A 139 -2.85 14.61 -3.76
N THR A 140 -2.01 13.72 -3.24
CA THR A 140 -1.02 12.97 -4.00
C THR A 140 -1.28 11.48 -3.87
N PHE A 141 -1.25 10.77 -5.00
CA PHE A 141 -1.46 9.34 -5.08
C PHE A 141 -0.16 8.66 -5.52
N PHE A 142 0.45 7.91 -4.62
CA PHE A 142 1.58 7.03 -4.92
C PHE A 142 1.02 5.70 -5.40
N VAL A 143 1.02 5.53 -6.71
CA VAL A 143 0.28 4.42 -7.33
C VAL A 143 1.17 3.22 -7.62
N THR A 144 0.56 2.05 -7.48
CA THR A 144 1.05 0.77 -7.97
C THR A 144 0.28 0.39 -9.24
N ALA A 145 0.91 -0.33 -10.16
CA ALA A 145 0.25 -0.73 -11.40
C ALA A 145 -0.87 -1.77 -11.16
N ASP A 146 -2.02 -1.56 -11.81
CA ASP A 146 -3.05 -2.60 -12.01
C ASP A 146 -3.06 -3.03 -13.48
N THR A 147 -2.44 -4.16 -13.77
CA THR A 147 -2.31 -4.67 -15.13
C THR A 147 -3.59 -5.32 -15.68
N SER A 148 -4.68 -5.31 -14.91
CA SER A 148 -5.98 -5.85 -15.37
C SER A 148 -6.67 -4.96 -16.42
N GLY A 149 -6.30 -3.66 -16.46
CA GLY A 149 -6.94 -2.65 -17.28
C GLY A 149 -8.32 -2.21 -16.79
N LYS A 150 -8.82 -2.81 -15.72
CA LYS A 150 -10.17 -2.54 -15.20
C LYS A 150 -10.30 -1.13 -14.63
N TYR A 151 -9.23 -0.59 -14.10
CA TYR A 151 -9.20 0.69 -13.41
C TYR A 151 -8.37 1.77 -14.11
N ASP A 152 -8.05 1.58 -15.39
CA ASP A 152 -7.30 2.57 -16.19
C ASP A 152 -7.89 3.98 -16.13
N ASP A 153 -9.21 4.08 -16.10
CA ASP A 153 -9.90 5.38 -16.03
C ASP A 153 -9.72 6.06 -14.66
N VAL A 154 -9.44 5.30 -13.61
CA VAL A 154 -9.15 5.87 -12.28
C VAL A 154 -7.81 6.58 -12.27
N TYR A 155 -6.77 5.99 -12.89
CA TYR A 155 -5.46 6.67 -13.06
C TYR A 155 -5.59 7.98 -13.83
N LYS A 156 -6.36 7.98 -14.92
CA LYS A 156 -6.64 9.19 -15.71
C LYS A 156 -7.39 10.22 -14.88
N ARG A 157 -8.37 9.79 -14.09
CA ARG A 157 -9.16 10.66 -13.23
C ARG A 157 -8.33 11.36 -12.17
N ILE A 158 -7.37 10.67 -11.53
CA ILE A 158 -6.44 11.29 -10.57
C ILE A 158 -5.81 12.56 -11.18
N VAL A 159 -5.32 12.47 -12.41
CA VAL A 159 -4.70 13.61 -13.13
C VAL A 159 -5.74 14.64 -13.55
N GLN A 160 -6.86 14.22 -14.12
CA GLN A 160 -7.93 15.10 -14.60
C GLN A 160 -8.54 15.95 -13.50
N ASP A 161 -8.68 15.37 -12.29
CA ASP A 161 -9.18 16.08 -11.12
C ASP A 161 -8.11 16.99 -10.49
N GLY A 162 -6.89 17.05 -11.04
CA GLY A 162 -5.82 17.95 -10.61
C GLY A 162 -5.05 17.47 -9.38
N HIS A 163 -5.07 16.18 -9.10
CA HIS A 163 -4.22 15.56 -8.08
C HIS A 163 -2.84 15.23 -8.67
N THR A 164 -1.84 15.12 -7.80
CA THR A 164 -0.52 14.61 -8.21
C THR A 164 -0.57 13.09 -8.27
N ILE A 165 -0.21 12.52 -9.43
CA ILE A 165 0.06 11.10 -9.57
C ILE A 165 1.56 10.87 -9.45
N ALA A 166 1.96 9.95 -8.57
CA ALA A 166 3.34 9.63 -8.24
C ALA A 166 3.56 8.13 -8.26
N MET A 167 4.81 7.71 -8.33
CA MET A 167 5.19 6.30 -8.43
C MET A 167 5.36 5.65 -7.07
N ALA A 168 4.86 4.43 -6.90
CA ALA A 168 5.26 3.52 -5.82
C ALA A 168 5.96 2.29 -6.38
N SER A 169 5.27 1.42 -7.15
CA SER A 169 5.85 0.20 -7.71
C SER A 169 5.04 -0.31 -8.90
N TYR A 170 5.69 -1.01 -9.80
CA TYR A 170 4.99 -1.77 -10.83
C TYR A 170 4.51 -3.13 -10.32
N SER A 171 5.37 -3.85 -9.62
CA SER A 171 5.12 -5.25 -9.24
C SER A 171 4.34 -5.41 -7.93
N ASN A 172 4.30 -4.37 -7.08
CA ASN A 172 3.78 -4.42 -5.70
C ASN A 172 4.35 -5.59 -4.86
N SER A 173 5.60 -5.96 -5.12
CA SER A 173 6.26 -7.09 -4.47
C SER A 173 7.60 -6.66 -3.89
N TYR A 174 7.66 -6.53 -2.57
CA TYR A 174 8.89 -6.15 -1.86
C TYR A 174 10.09 -7.05 -2.23
N SER A 175 9.86 -8.36 -2.31
CA SER A 175 10.92 -9.33 -2.66
C SER A 175 11.46 -9.16 -4.08
N LYS A 176 10.66 -8.59 -4.99
CA LYS A 176 11.11 -8.28 -6.37
C LYS A 176 11.76 -6.91 -6.46
N ILE A 177 11.09 -5.88 -5.90
CA ILE A 177 11.57 -4.49 -5.95
C ILE A 177 12.97 -4.38 -5.33
N TYR A 178 13.17 -5.05 -4.18
CA TYR A 178 14.38 -4.94 -3.36
C TYR A 178 15.34 -6.13 -3.49
N GLU A 179 15.22 -6.92 -4.56
CA GLU A 179 16.11 -8.05 -4.84
C GLU A 179 17.53 -7.57 -5.22
N SER A 180 17.61 -6.56 -6.10
CA SER A 180 18.85 -5.95 -6.57
C SER A 180 18.61 -4.52 -7.07
N THR A 181 19.68 -3.77 -7.33
CA THR A 181 19.63 -2.44 -7.93
C THR A 181 19.03 -2.46 -9.34
N GLU A 182 19.29 -3.52 -10.10
CA GLU A 182 18.72 -3.75 -11.43
C GLU A 182 17.20 -3.99 -11.34
N ALA A 183 16.77 -4.87 -10.42
CA ALA A 183 15.35 -5.17 -10.21
C ALA A 183 14.56 -3.93 -9.78
N PHE A 184 15.13 -3.10 -8.89
CA PHE A 184 14.56 -1.82 -8.51
C PHE A 184 14.45 -0.87 -9.72
N THR A 185 15.50 -0.77 -10.53
CA THR A 185 15.53 0.12 -11.70
C THR A 185 14.52 -0.32 -12.75
N ASP A 186 14.36 -1.61 -12.94
CA ASP A 186 13.38 -2.19 -13.87
C ASP A 186 11.93 -1.93 -13.39
N ASP A 187 11.64 -2.14 -12.10
CA ASP A 187 10.32 -1.86 -11.51
C ASP A 187 9.97 -0.36 -11.61
N LEU A 188 10.94 0.51 -11.29
CA LEU A 188 10.81 1.97 -11.40
C LEU A 188 10.52 2.42 -12.85
N THR A 189 11.23 1.84 -13.82
CA THR A 189 11.02 2.15 -15.23
C THR A 189 9.63 1.70 -15.69
N GLN A 190 9.24 0.48 -15.32
CA GLN A 190 7.94 -0.07 -15.69
C GLN A 190 6.78 0.74 -15.10
N ILE A 191 6.84 1.19 -13.84
CA ILE A 191 5.78 2.01 -13.26
C ILE A 191 5.73 3.41 -13.90
N SER A 192 6.88 4.01 -14.21
CA SER A 192 6.95 5.28 -14.91
C SER A 192 6.31 5.21 -16.29
N ASP A 193 6.67 4.19 -17.08
CA ASP A 193 6.11 3.96 -18.42
C ASP A 193 4.60 3.65 -18.34
N TYR A 194 4.18 2.86 -17.36
CA TYR A 194 2.77 2.53 -17.15
C TYR A 194 1.92 3.78 -16.91
N ILE A 195 2.33 4.64 -15.97
CA ILE A 195 1.63 5.90 -15.67
C ILE A 195 1.65 6.82 -16.90
N THR A 196 2.80 6.96 -17.55
CA THR A 196 2.95 7.82 -18.73
C THR A 196 2.04 7.38 -19.88
N ASN A 197 1.96 6.08 -20.15
CA ASN A 197 1.12 5.52 -21.20
C ASN A 197 -0.38 5.72 -20.93
N LEU A 198 -0.81 5.64 -19.67
CA LEU A 198 -2.21 5.80 -19.30
C LEU A 198 -2.66 7.27 -19.25
N THR A 199 -1.80 8.14 -18.72
CA THR A 199 -2.20 9.50 -18.32
C THR A 199 -1.59 10.58 -19.19
N GLY A 200 -0.52 10.29 -19.93
CA GLY A 200 0.28 11.28 -20.65
C GLY A 200 1.23 12.07 -19.74
N ILE A 201 1.27 11.81 -18.44
CA ILE A 201 2.13 12.49 -17.47
C ILE A 201 3.35 11.61 -17.18
N ALA A 202 4.55 12.13 -17.38
CA ALA A 202 5.79 11.51 -16.93
C ALA A 202 6.01 11.83 -15.44
N PRO A 203 5.83 10.87 -14.52
CA PRO A 203 5.95 11.15 -13.08
C PRO A 203 7.43 11.29 -12.69
N ASP A 204 7.73 12.26 -11.83
CA ASP A 204 9.06 12.55 -11.30
C ASP A 204 9.11 12.47 -9.75
N ILE A 205 8.03 11.98 -9.14
CA ILE A 205 7.89 11.80 -7.70
C ILE A 205 7.69 10.31 -7.40
N TYR A 206 8.37 9.83 -6.35
CA TYR A 206 8.40 8.42 -5.95
C TYR A 206 8.17 8.26 -4.44
N ARG A 207 7.64 7.13 -4.02
CA ARG A 207 7.68 6.65 -2.63
C ARG A 207 8.16 5.22 -2.60
N PHE A 208 9.18 4.95 -1.79
CA PHE A 208 9.62 3.59 -1.55
C PHE A 208 8.51 2.81 -0.84
N PRO A 209 8.04 1.67 -1.37
CA PRO A 209 7.15 0.77 -0.64
C PRO A 209 7.75 0.40 0.72
N GLY A 210 7.03 0.70 1.81
CA GLY A 210 7.52 0.54 3.19
C GLY A 210 8.47 1.65 3.68
N GLY A 211 8.66 2.72 2.89
CA GLY A 211 9.52 3.86 3.21
C GLY A 211 11.00 3.64 2.89
N SER A 212 11.77 4.74 2.85
CA SER A 212 13.21 4.70 2.51
C SER A 212 14.10 4.04 3.57
N MET A 213 13.56 3.73 4.74
CA MET A 213 14.26 3.01 5.82
C MET A 213 13.75 1.60 6.05
N ASN A 214 13.00 1.01 5.10
CA ASN A 214 12.55 -0.36 5.27
C ASN A 214 13.75 -1.31 5.44
N GLN A 215 13.57 -2.34 6.26
CA GLN A 215 14.60 -3.35 6.54
C GLN A 215 14.40 -4.64 5.72
N ILE A 216 13.45 -4.61 4.77
CA ILE A 216 13.11 -5.75 3.92
C ILE A 216 14.02 -5.82 2.71
N SER A 217 14.63 -4.68 2.35
CA SER A 217 15.53 -4.58 1.20
C SER A 217 16.80 -5.42 1.37
N ASN A 218 17.12 -6.22 0.35
CA ASN A 218 18.41 -6.90 0.23
C ASN A 218 19.55 -5.96 -0.25
N VAL A 219 19.17 -4.78 -0.74
CA VAL A 219 20.09 -3.75 -1.23
C VAL A 219 20.14 -2.63 -0.21
N ASP A 220 21.31 -2.00 -0.06
CA ASP A 220 21.42 -0.77 0.74
C ASP A 220 20.49 0.30 0.15
N MET A 221 19.56 0.80 0.96
CA MET A 221 18.61 1.82 0.53
C MET A 221 19.28 3.10 0.06
N VAL A 222 20.50 3.39 0.55
CA VAL A 222 21.33 4.52 0.07
C VAL A 222 21.63 4.37 -1.42
N GLU A 223 21.93 3.16 -1.90
CA GLU A 223 22.19 2.94 -3.33
C GLU A 223 20.93 3.16 -4.18
N LEU A 224 19.74 2.79 -3.66
CA LEU A 224 18.48 3.04 -4.33
C LEU A 224 18.16 4.54 -4.38
N VAL A 225 18.49 5.29 -3.32
CA VAL A 225 18.37 6.76 -3.32
C VAL A 225 19.28 7.39 -4.36
N LYS A 226 20.53 6.90 -4.52
CA LYS A 226 21.44 7.37 -5.59
C LYS A 226 20.86 7.15 -6.98
N ILE A 227 20.19 6.01 -7.21
CA ILE A 227 19.50 5.74 -8.49
C ILE A 227 18.42 6.78 -8.76
N LEU A 228 17.56 7.09 -7.77
CA LEU A 228 16.53 8.14 -7.91
C LEU A 228 17.16 9.50 -8.20
N ASN A 229 18.22 9.89 -7.45
CA ASN A 229 18.94 11.15 -7.66
C ASN A 229 19.51 11.24 -9.08
N SER A 230 20.11 10.17 -9.60
CA SER A 230 20.68 10.13 -10.95
C SER A 230 19.64 10.30 -12.06
N LYS A 231 18.38 9.94 -11.77
CA LYS A 231 17.23 10.06 -12.67
C LYS A 231 16.42 11.33 -12.43
N HIS A 232 16.85 12.21 -11.51
CA HIS A 232 16.12 13.43 -11.11
C HIS A 232 14.71 13.15 -10.57
N ILE A 233 14.52 12.03 -9.90
CA ILE A 233 13.28 11.64 -9.27
C ILE A 233 13.36 12.00 -7.79
N THR A 234 12.43 12.81 -7.31
CA THR A 234 12.30 13.16 -5.90
C THR A 234 11.44 12.13 -5.18
N TYR A 235 11.87 11.64 -4.02
CA TYR A 235 11.02 10.75 -3.23
C TYR A 235 10.55 11.39 -1.94
N PHE A 236 9.44 10.88 -1.42
CA PHE A 236 8.83 11.31 -0.16
C PHE A 236 8.48 10.11 0.70
N ASP A 237 8.94 10.15 1.94
CA ASP A 237 8.38 9.35 3.03
C ASP A 237 7.18 10.10 3.66
N TRP A 238 6.89 9.88 4.91
CA TRP A 238 5.84 10.56 5.66
C TRP A 238 6.31 10.86 7.08
N ASN A 239 5.73 11.87 7.72
CA ASN A 239 5.96 12.19 9.12
C ASN A 239 4.67 12.15 9.96
N VAL A 240 3.52 11.91 9.33
CA VAL A 240 2.24 11.70 9.98
C VAL A 240 1.60 10.42 9.43
N ASN A 241 1.26 9.48 10.32
CA ASN A 241 0.59 8.23 9.96
C ASN A 241 -0.87 8.29 10.42
N SER A 242 -1.81 8.02 9.52
CA SER A 242 -3.24 7.97 9.82
C SER A 242 -3.64 6.76 10.68
N GLY A 243 -2.87 5.66 10.62
CA GLY A 243 -3.23 4.40 11.25
C GLY A 243 -4.41 3.67 10.59
N ASP A 244 -4.82 4.09 9.40
CA ASP A 244 -6.01 3.60 8.68
C ASP A 244 -5.96 2.11 8.32
N THR A 245 -4.78 1.51 8.37
CA THR A 245 -4.57 0.07 8.11
C THR A 245 -4.73 -0.81 9.35
N ALA A 246 -4.88 -0.23 10.55
CA ALA A 246 -5.08 -1.00 11.76
C ALA A 246 -6.42 -1.75 11.75
N ASP A 247 -6.46 -2.92 12.39
CA ASP A 247 -7.72 -3.65 12.58
C ASP A 247 -8.68 -2.80 13.43
N ASN A 248 -9.93 -2.71 12.98
CA ASN A 248 -11.00 -1.92 13.62
C ASN A 248 -10.71 -0.40 13.73
N CYS A 249 -9.85 0.15 12.86
CA CYS A 249 -9.66 1.59 12.77
C CYS A 249 -10.97 2.27 12.37
N SER A 250 -11.41 3.21 13.19
CA SER A 250 -12.60 4.03 12.92
C SER A 250 -12.24 5.32 12.17
N VAL A 251 -13.24 6.01 11.63
CA VAL A 251 -13.10 7.35 11.06
C VAL A 251 -12.50 8.31 12.09
N ASP A 252 -12.99 8.27 13.32
CA ASP A 252 -12.50 9.12 14.41
C ASP A 252 -11.03 8.85 14.75
N ASP A 253 -10.59 7.59 14.69
CA ASP A 253 -9.18 7.25 14.92
C ASP A 253 -8.28 7.87 13.84
N ILE A 254 -8.67 7.78 12.57
CA ILE A 254 -7.95 8.40 11.45
C ILE A 254 -7.85 9.93 11.65
N VAL A 255 -8.98 10.58 11.93
CA VAL A 255 -9.04 12.03 12.15
C VAL A 255 -8.16 12.44 13.33
N ASN A 256 -8.25 11.75 14.46
CA ASN A 256 -7.48 12.05 15.66
C ASN A 256 -5.97 11.83 15.46
N ASN A 257 -5.58 10.75 14.82
CA ASN A 257 -4.17 10.44 14.54
C ASN A 257 -3.54 11.52 13.66
N VAL A 258 -4.23 11.90 12.57
CA VAL A 258 -3.71 12.90 11.63
C VAL A 258 -3.69 14.28 12.29
N THR A 259 -4.77 14.72 12.92
CA THR A 259 -4.87 16.07 13.53
C THR A 259 -3.87 16.27 14.67
N SER A 260 -3.61 15.23 15.45
CA SER A 260 -2.57 15.25 16.50
C SER A 260 -1.15 15.24 15.89
N GLY A 261 -0.97 14.56 14.78
CA GLY A 261 0.31 14.48 14.07
C GLY A 261 0.70 15.82 13.44
N ILE A 262 -0.20 16.43 12.66
CA ILE A 262 0.07 17.66 11.93
C ILE A 262 0.32 18.87 12.85
N ALA A 263 -0.12 18.80 14.10
CA ALA A 263 0.13 19.85 15.09
C ALA A 263 1.62 20.05 15.42
N LYS A 264 2.46 19.08 15.06
CA LYS A 264 3.90 19.05 15.40
C LYS A 264 4.81 19.68 14.33
N TYR A 265 4.32 19.83 13.09
CA TYR A 265 5.15 20.14 11.94
C TYR A 265 4.61 21.32 11.13
N ASP A 266 5.51 22.09 10.53
CA ASP A 266 5.16 23.11 9.52
C ASP A 266 4.71 22.44 8.21
N ASN A 267 5.37 21.34 7.86
CA ASN A 267 5.05 20.54 6.68
C ASN A 267 4.76 19.10 7.08
N SER A 268 3.54 18.66 6.86
CA SER A 268 3.07 17.32 7.20
C SER A 268 2.76 16.52 5.95
N VAL A 269 3.52 15.46 5.70
CA VAL A 269 3.19 14.45 4.71
C VAL A 269 2.45 13.32 5.42
N VAL A 270 1.16 13.21 5.14
CA VAL A 270 0.26 12.26 5.80
C VAL A 270 0.16 10.99 4.98
N LEU A 271 0.48 9.86 5.60
CA LEU A 271 0.28 8.53 5.00
C LEU A 271 -1.15 8.06 5.23
N LEU A 272 -1.84 7.79 4.13
CA LEU A 272 -3.14 7.13 4.03
C LEU A 272 -3.02 5.99 3.02
N HIS A 273 -3.92 5.02 3.10
CA HIS A 273 -3.95 3.90 2.16
C HIS A 273 -5.33 3.80 1.50
N ASP A 274 -5.31 3.44 0.23
CA ASP A 274 -6.51 3.04 -0.49
C ASP A 274 -6.54 1.50 -0.56
N ASP A 275 -7.22 0.91 0.41
CA ASP A 275 -7.45 -0.54 0.47
C ASP A 275 -8.83 -0.87 -0.08
N SER A 276 -8.89 -1.71 -1.11
CA SER A 276 -10.13 -2.15 -1.74
C SER A 276 -11.11 -2.84 -0.77
N ASN A 277 -10.63 -3.30 0.37
CA ASN A 277 -11.43 -4.00 1.37
C ASN A 277 -11.95 -3.08 2.51
N ARG A 278 -11.58 -1.78 2.50
CA ARG A 278 -11.92 -0.84 3.58
C ARG A 278 -12.41 0.49 3.01
N SER A 279 -13.63 0.86 3.35
CA SER A 279 -14.20 2.18 3.01
C SER A 279 -13.82 3.26 4.02
N THR A 280 -13.30 2.89 5.20
CA THR A 280 -13.08 3.79 6.34
C THR A 280 -12.21 4.99 5.97
N THR A 281 -11.15 4.79 5.15
CA THR A 281 -10.30 5.89 4.69
C THR A 281 -11.08 6.87 3.84
N ALA A 282 -11.90 6.40 2.89
CA ALA A 282 -12.74 7.27 2.06
C ALA A 282 -13.77 8.04 2.90
N GLU A 283 -14.40 7.38 3.86
CA GLU A 283 -15.37 7.99 4.80
C GLU A 283 -14.72 9.03 5.72
N ALA A 284 -13.42 8.88 6.01
CA ALA A 284 -12.69 9.81 6.86
C ALA A 284 -12.29 11.11 6.15
N ILE A 285 -12.28 11.19 4.81
CA ILE A 285 -11.75 12.35 4.08
C ILE A 285 -12.46 13.65 4.44
N GLU A 286 -13.79 13.68 4.40
CA GLU A 286 -14.53 14.91 4.67
C GLU A 286 -14.30 15.43 6.11
N PRO A 287 -14.52 14.65 7.19
CA PRO A 287 -14.26 15.11 8.55
C PRO A 287 -12.77 15.41 8.81
N LEU A 288 -11.84 14.70 8.14
CA LEU A 288 -10.42 14.97 8.24
C LEU A 288 -10.07 16.35 7.64
N VAL A 289 -10.55 16.63 6.43
CA VAL A 289 -10.31 17.91 5.75
C VAL A 289 -10.90 19.08 6.55
N GLU A 290 -12.10 18.92 7.11
CA GLU A 290 -12.72 19.90 7.99
C GLU A 290 -11.84 20.17 9.23
N SER A 291 -11.35 19.11 9.88
CA SER A 291 -10.52 19.22 11.07
C SER A 291 -9.16 19.87 10.80
N ILE A 292 -8.55 19.57 9.64
CA ILE A 292 -7.29 20.20 9.20
C ILE A 292 -7.50 21.70 8.94
N LYS A 293 -8.55 22.06 8.21
CA LYS A 293 -8.90 23.47 7.93
C LYS A 293 -9.23 24.24 9.22
N ALA A 294 -9.92 23.61 10.18
CA ALA A 294 -10.23 24.20 11.47
C ALA A 294 -8.97 24.53 12.30
N GLN A 295 -7.85 23.81 12.07
CA GLN A 295 -6.55 24.13 12.66
C GLN A 295 -5.77 25.22 11.90
N GLY A 296 -6.35 25.82 10.85
CA GLY A 296 -5.72 26.87 10.05
C GLY A 296 -4.62 26.34 9.10
N ALA A 297 -4.58 25.06 8.83
CA ALA A 297 -3.61 24.45 7.93
C ALA A 297 -4.09 24.46 6.46
N GLU A 298 -3.15 24.59 5.53
CA GLU A 298 -3.39 24.53 4.09
C GLU A 298 -3.18 23.11 3.58
N ILE A 299 -4.11 22.58 2.76
CA ILE A 299 -4.00 21.25 2.16
C ILE A 299 -3.57 21.41 0.71
N LEU A 300 -2.44 20.77 0.34
CA LEU A 300 -1.81 20.88 -0.97
C LEU A 300 -1.43 19.50 -1.51
N PRO A 301 -1.40 19.31 -2.82
CA PRO A 301 -0.72 18.17 -3.43
C PRO A 301 0.80 18.37 -3.36
N ILE A 302 1.57 17.29 -3.35
CA ILE A 302 3.04 17.36 -3.44
C ILE A 302 3.43 17.82 -4.85
N ASP A 303 4.40 18.73 -4.91
CA ASP A 303 5.09 19.18 -6.11
C ASP A 303 6.62 19.24 -5.87
N ASN A 304 7.37 19.69 -6.88
CA ASN A 304 8.83 19.78 -6.81
C ASN A 304 9.36 20.84 -5.83
N ASN A 305 8.51 21.73 -5.31
CA ASN A 305 8.86 22.75 -4.31
C ASN A 305 8.46 22.32 -2.90
N THR A 306 7.80 21.18 -2.76
CA THR A 306 7.35 20.66 -1.48
C THR A 306 8.55 20.33 -0.59
N TYR A 307 8.45 20.67 0.71
CA TYR A 307 9.46 20.29 1.71
C TYR A 307 9.61 18.76 1.75
N LYS A 308 10.85 18.29 1.52
CA LYS A 308 11.14 16.87 1.38
C LYS A 308 11.16 16.17 2.74
N VAL A 309 10.10 15.46 3.05
CA VAL A 309 10.06 14.53 4.18
C VAL A 309 10.72 13.23 3.72
N GLN A 310 11.94 12.97 4.16
CA GLN A 310 12.77 11.83 3.75
C GLN A 310 13.48 11.25 4.98
N TYR A 311 13.38 9.94 5.20
CA TYR A 311 14.09 9.27 6.28
C TYR A 311 15.59 9.13 5.97
N ILE A 312 15.95 8.83 4.73
CA ILE A 312 17.31 8.99 4.21
C ILE A 312 17.32 10.26 3.39
N LYS A 313 18.03 11.28 3.80
CA LYS A 313 18.04 12.56 3.07
C LYS A 313 18.81 12.44 1.76
N SER A 314 18.15 12.70 0.64
CA SER A 314 18.71 12.55 -0.71
C SER A 314 19.90 13.48 -0.97
N ASP A 315 19.97 14.66 -0.34
CA ASP A 315 21.05 15.62 -0.45
C ASP A 315 22.33 15.22 0.33
N THR A 316 22.22 14.26 1.24
CA THR A 316 23.37 13.72 1.98
C THR A 316 24.00 12.50 1.33
N VAL A 317 23.40 12.01 0.25
CA VAL A 317 23.79 10.81 -0.48
C VAL A 317 24.38 11.24 -1.83
N GLY A 318 25.72 11.27 -1.89
CA GLY A 318 26.48 11.66 -3.08
C GLY A 318 26.68 10.52 -4.07
#